data_1046b533a4ae27c5235df3cb757a20ef
#
_entry.id   1046b533a4ae27c5235df3cb757a20ef
#
_cell.length_a   1.000
_cell.length_b   1.000
_cell.length_c   1.000
_cell.angle_alpha   90.00
_cell.angle_beta   90.00
_cell.angle_gamma   90.00
#
_symmetry.space_group_name_H-M   'P 1'
#
loop_
_entity.id
_entity.type
_entity.pdbx_description
1 polymer ?
#
loop_
_entity_poly.entity_id
_entity_poly.type
_entity_poly.pdbx_seq_one_letter_code
_entity_poly.pdbx_strand_id
1 'polypeptide(L)'
;MLQCVKLVGDERRAHLANGDQATMTELQTQTSAPVAQTADSPELETSAAKALFSGNILARQLFPFPSIAEEEREVLAMVLESVDRFMSDHEERFADWDQSGEQPAEFIEGLRELGLFGLIIPEVYGGIGLSNAAYARAIEEIAGHDTSTALTVGAHSSIGMKGLLLFGNEVQKKTYLPRLASGEMIAAFCLTETGSGSDAASIRTRADKNPDGSWTLNGEKIWITNGGIADFYTVFARTEGESGKISAFIVERDWDGVATGAKEDKMGIRASSTTTVSFSDVRVPAGCLLGEEGKGFKVAMAILNNGRTGLGGGAVGGMKRCIELATEQSQERKQFGRSISEYGLIKEKIAQMTIDCFAAESVVWMVASYIDAGSEDCSTEAAISKVFSSEAMGRAAYEAQQIAAGTGYMRELPYERIVRDSRILTIFEGTSEILRLYIALAGLKDAGQHLESIRSAVDDIFNSPIKGFGILGGYAGRKLTQLTTLGRDRIVDAVCEELAPEALIYENYALRFARASEYLLRRHGRNIIEKQFALKRTADIIIDMFVGLCVLSRASELRAGSDPSAPHAIEIARVFSQQAKRRMKQNLRRIQRNEDEEAKSLAGYIGELKKYPWDVV
;
A
#
# COMPACT_ATOMS: atom_id res chain seq x y z
N MET A 1 -11.55 -10.32 10.42
CA MET A 1 -12.16 -9.44 9.41
C MET A 1 -13.40 -8.71 9.93
N LEU A 2 -14.40 -9.37 10.50
CA LEU A 2 -15.53 -8.74 11.19
C LEU A 2 -15.11 -7.78 12.32
N GLN A 3 -14.05 -8.10 13.06
CA GLN A 3 -13.48 -7.24 14.10
C GLN A 3 -12.78 -5.99 13.55
N CYS A 4 -12.10 -6.07 12.41
CA CYS A 4 -11.47 -4.90 11.77
C CYS A 4 -12.51 -3.84 11.35
N VAL A 5 -13.69 -4.28 10.92
CA VAL A 5 -14.78 -3.36 10.52
C VAL A 5 -15.52 -2.79 11.74
N LYS A 6 -15.57 -3.53 12.87
CA LYS A 6 -16.20 -3.05 14.12
C LYS A 6 -15.35 -2.01 14.86
N LEU A 7 -14.02 -2.19 14.92
CA LEU A 7 -13.14 -1.29 15.68
C LEU A 7 -13.05 0.12 15.12
N VAL A 8 -13.19 0.31 13.80
CA VAL A 8 -13.23 1.65 13.19
C VAL A 8 -14.56 2.38 13.44
N GLY A 9 -15.61 1.68 13.91
CA GLY A 9 -16.96 2.23 14.12
C GLY A 9 -17.25 2.79 15.52
N ASP A 10 -16.57 2.31 16.55
CA ASP A 10 -16.91 2.64 17.95
C ASP A 10 -16.22 3.92 18.47
N GLU A 11 -15.11 4.35 17.89
CA GLU A 11 -14.36 5.52 18.38
C GLU A 11 -15.07 6.88 18.13
N ARG A 12 -15.94 7.00 17.13
CA ARG A 12 -16.67 8.26 16.88
C ARG A 12 -17.86 8.50 17.83
N ARG A 13 -18.34 7.49 18.55
CA ARG A 13 -19.42 7.67 19.54
C ARG A 13 -18.93 8.18 20.90
N ALA A 14 -17.66 8.03 21.22
CA ALA A 14 -17.10 8.46 22.51
C ALA A 14 -16.77 9.97 22.57
N HIS A 15 -16.58 10.63 21.42
CA HIS A 15 -16.22 12.06 21.38
C HIS A 15 -17.38 13.05 21.46
N LEU A 16 -18.63 12.59 21.45
CA LEU A 16 -19.81 13.47 21.53
C LEU A 16 -20.40 13.62 22.94
N ALA A 17 -19.77 13.04 23.96
CA ALA A 17 -20.38 12.99 25.31
C ALA A 17 -19.62 13.73 26.43
N ASN A 18 -18.49 14.39 26.20
CA ASN A 18 -17.83 15.17 27.28
C ASN A 18 -17.32 16.50 26.72
N GLY A 19 -18.17 17.52 26.89
CA GLY A 19 -17.73 18.91 26.92
C GLY A 19 -17.21 19.23 28.29
N ASP A 20 -15.96 19.61 28.43
CA ASP A 20 -15.54 20.60 29.42
C ASP A 20 -14.21 21.24 29.00
N GLN A 21 -14.20 22.56 29.17
CA GLN A 21 -13.14 23.48 28.83
C GLN A 21 -11.96 23.35 29.81
N ALA A 22 -10.75 23.30 29.32
CA ALA A 22 -9.57 23.87 30.00
C ALA A 22 -8.53 24.28 28.99
N THR A 23 -8.27 25.57 28.96
CA THR A 23 -7.21 26.30 28.29
C THR A 23 -5.81 25.76 28.62
N MET A 24 -5.00 25.46 27.61
CA MET A 24 -3.54 25.57 27.71
C MET A 24 -2.98 26.16 26.42
N THR A 25 -2.42 27.33 26.61
CA THR A 25 -1.74 28.17 25.64
C THR A 25 -0.30 27.66 25.40
N GLU A 26 0.11 27.64 24.13
CA GLU A 26 1.47 27.78 23.62
C GLU A 26 2.57 26.82 24.07
N LEU A 27 2.87 25.89 23.16
CA LEU A 27 4.25 25.63 22.68
C LEU A 27 4.16 24.75 21.42
N GLN A 28 3.90 25.41 20.28
CA GLN A 28 4.09 24.81 18.96
C GLN A 28 5.58 24.91 18.62
N THR A 29 6.28 23.82 18.68
CA THR A 29 7.63 23.67 18.12
C THR A 29 7.53 23.16 16.69
N GLN A 30 8.25 23.82 15.84
CA GLN A 30 8.45 23.62 14.42
C GLN A 30 8.67 22.14 14.07
N THR A 31 7.70 21.54 13.43
CA THR A 31 7.85 20.31 12.65
C THR A 31 8.04 20.72 11.20
N SER A 32 8.98 20.08 10.51
CA SER A 32 9.27 20.06 9.06
C SER A 32 8.57 21.15 8.23
N ALA A 33 9.34 21.91 7.45
CA ALA A 33 8.84 22.97 6.59
C ALA A 33 7.61 22.51 5.79
N PRO A 34 6.49 23.24 5.86
CA PRO A 34 5.30 22.85 5.10
C PRO A 34 5.54 23.16 3.62
N VAL A 35 5.25 22.19 2.76
CA VAL A 35 4.86 22.45 1.36
C VAL A 35 3.90 23.64 1.38
N ALA A 36 4.12 24.62 0.52
CA ALA A 36 3.35 25.86 0.47
C ALA A 36 1.84 25.58 0.50
N GLN A 37 1.23 25.75 1.67
CA GLN A 37 -0.21 25.69 1.83
C GLN A 37 -0.80 26.97 1.24
N THR A 38 -1.47 26.85 0.11
CA THR A 38 -2.51 27.81 -0.25
C THR A 38 -3.68 27.61 0.72
N ALA A 39 -4.00 28.66 1.47
CA ALA A 39 -5.11 28.68 2.42
C ALA A 39 -6.43 28.25 1.75
N ASP A 40 -7.25 27.45 2.48
CA ASP A 40 -8.54 26.85 2.19
C ASP A 40 -8.50 25.41 1.64
N SER A 41 -8.31 24.44 2.53
CA SER A 41 -8.50 23.01 2.21
C SER A 41 -9.30 22.29 3.31
N PRO A 42 -10.63 22.46 3.36
CA PRO A 42 -11.48 21.59 4.21
C PRO A 42 -11.72 20.18 3.65
N GLU A 43 -11.14 19.85 2.49
CA GLU A 43 -11.50 18.63 1.71
C GLU A 43 -10.55 17.44 1.87
N LEU A 44 -9.41 17.57 2.58
CA LEU A 44 -8.48 16.47 2.85
C LEU A 44 -9.01 15.42 3.85
N GLU A 45 -10.14 15.70 4.51
CA GLU A 45 -10.78 14.77 5.44
C GLU A 45 -11.47 13.57 4.76
N THR A 46 -11.67 13.60 3.44
CA THR A 46 -12.40 12.56 2.70
C THR A 46 -11.48 11.84 1.72
N SER A 47 -11.40 10.51 1.82
CA SER A 47 -10.64 9.66 0.90
C SER A 47 -11.17 9.79 -0.55
N ALA A 48 -10.27 10.08 -1.50
CA ALA A 48 -10.59 10.19 -2.93
C ALA A 48 -11.16 8.88 -3.49
N ALA A 49 -10.60 7.73 -3.10
CA ALA A 49 -11.09 6.42 -3.53
C ALA A 49 -12.46 6.09 -2.94
N LYS A 50 -12.73 6.42 -1.66
CA LYS A 50 -14.04 6.20 -1.03
C LYS A 50 -15.12 7.07 -1.64
N ALA A 51 -14.81 8.32 -2.01
CA ALA A 51 -15.74 9.23 -2.67
C ALA A 51 -16.31 8.64 -3.98
N LEU A 52 -15.54 7.84 -4.70
CA LEU A 52 -15.98 7.16 -5.93
C LEU A 52 -17.15 6.20 -5.70
N PHE A 53 -17.29 5.60 -4.50
CA PHE A 53 -18.44 4.72 -4.16
C PHE A 53 -19.77 5.47 -4.14
N SER A 54 -19.71 6.77 -3.90
CA SER A 54 -20.87 7.68 -3.98
C SER A 54 -20.97 8.40 -5.34
N GLY A 55 -20.05 8.09 -6.27
CA GLY A 55 -20.01 8.66 -7.62
C GLY A 55 -19.34 10.03 -7.71
N ASN A 56 -18.64 10.45 -6.66
CA ASN A 56 -17.93 11.72 -6.64
C ASN A 56 -16.45 11.49 -7.01
N ILE A 57 -15.91 12.34 -7.88
CA ILE A 57 -14.48 12.41 -8.17
C ILE A 57 -13.99 13.71 -7.54
N LEU A 58 -13.08 13.61 -6.59
CA LEU A 58 -12.49 14.77 -5.91
C LEU A 58 -11.34 15.31 -6.77
N ALA A 59 -11.67 16.12 -7.79
CA ALA A 59 -10.71 16.59 -8.78
C ALA A 59 -9.53 17.34 -8.14
N ARG A 60 -9.78 18.16 -7.12
CA ARG A 60 -8.74 18.94 -6.43
C ARG A 60 -7.70 18.10 -5.67
N GLN A 61 -8.04 16.86 -5.30
CA GLN A 61 -7.09 15.94 -4.68
C GLN A 61 -6.24 15.19 -5.72
N LEU A 62 -6.69 15.12 -6.96
CA LEU A 62 -6.07 14.36 -8.03
C LEU A 62 -5.28 15.25 -9.00
N PHE A 63 -5.67 16.51 -9.17
CA PHE A 63 -5.10 17.45 -10.14
C PHE A 63 -4.75 18.77 -9.45
N PRO A 64 -3.57 19.36 -9.79
CA PRO A 64 -2.51 18.82 -10.66
C PRO A 64 -1.85 17.58 -10.05
N PHE A 65 -1.03 16.85 -10.81
CA PHE A 65 -0.24 15.73 -10.28
C PHE A 65 0.80 16.28 -9.30
N PRO A 66 0.93 15.67 -8.09
CA PRO A 66 1.77 16.23 -7.05
C PRO A 66 3.26 16.18 -7.40
N SER A 67 3.99 17.20 -6.97
CA SER A 67 5.45 17.31 -7.07
C SER A 67 6.06 17.56 -5.68
N ILE A 68 7.33 17.23 -5.52
CA ILE A 68 8.13 17.57 -4.33
C ILE A 68 8.80 18.95 -4.51
N ALA A 69 9.22 19.55 -3.40
CA ALA A 69 9.96 20.83 -3.41
C ALA A 69 11.29 20.70 -4.16
N GLU A 70 11.80 21.80 -4.71
CA GLU A 70 13.04 21.78 -5.48
C GLU A 70 14.23 21.35 -4.65
N GLU A 71 14.32 21.84 -3.41
CA GLU A 71 15.39 21.49 -2.47
C GLU A 71 15.40 19.98 -2.18
N GLU A 72 14.22 19.39 -2.00
CA GLU A 72 14.10 17.94 -1.79
C GLU A 72 14.44 17.15 -3.06
N ARG A 73 14.11 17.69 -4.24
CA ARG A 73 14.47 17.09 -5.52
C ARG A 73 15.99 17.00 -5.71
N GLU A 74 16.73 18.04 -5.31
CA GLU A 74 18.20 18.04 -5.33
C GLU A 74 18.77 16.96 -4.39
N VAL A 75 18.26 16.89 -3.16
CA VAL A 75 18.66 15.86 -2.18
C VAL A 75 18.36 14.46 -2.71
N LEU A 76 17.16 14.25 -3.24
CA LEU A 76 16.77 12.98 -3.82
C LEU A 76 17.69 12.59 -4.99
N ALA A 77 18.03 13.52 -5.87
CA ALA A 77 18.93 13.25 -7.00
C ALA A 77 20.31 12.75 -6.53
N MET A 78 20.88 13.36 -5.48
CA MET A 78 22.14 12.90 -4.88
C MET A 78 22.01 11.50 -4.26
N VAL A 79 20.90 11.22 -3.58
CA VAL A 79 20.62 9.88 -3.03
C VAL A 79 20.55 8.85 -4.14
N LEU A 80 19.80 9.13 -5.21
CA LEU A 80 19.63 8.21 -6.34
C LEU A 80 20.97 7.91 -7.03
N GLU A 81 21.79 8.94 -7.31
CA GLU A 81 23.12 8.77 -7.92
C GLU A 81 24.04 7.92 -7.02
N SER A 82 24.00 8.14 -5.70
CA SER A 82 24.82 7.37 -4.76
C SER A 82 24.37 5.92 -4.67
N VAL A 83 23.06 5.68 -4.65
CA VAL A 83 22.45 4.34 -4.68
C VAL A 83 22.81 3.61 -5.95
N ASP A 84 22.57 4.22 -7.13
CA ASP A 84 22.84 3.61 -8.43
C ASP A 84 24.32 3.18 -8.54
N ARG A 85 25.25 4.07 -8.18
CA ARG A 85 26.69 3.74 -8.20
C ARG A 85 27.02 2.57 -7.29
N PHE A 86 26.59 2.62 -6.03
CA PHE A 86 26.89 1.58 -5.04
C PHE A 86 26.28 0.24 -5.43
N MET A 87 25.05 0.22 -5.87
CA MET A 87 24.36 -1.00 -6.26
C MET A 87 24.95 -1.60 -7.54
N SER A 88 25.32 -0.77 -8.53
CA SER A 88 25.98 -1.20 -9.76
C SER A 88 27.35 -1.85 -9.50
N ASP A 89 28.13 -1.32 -8.55
CA ASP A 89 29.41 -1.91 -8.14
C ASP A 89 29.26 -3.33 -7.55
N HIS A 90 28.05 -3.69 -7.13
CA HIS A 90 27.75 -5.00 -6.51
C HIS A 90 26.87 -5.91 -7.37
N GLU A 91 26.46 -5.49 -8.58
CA GLU A 91 25.43 -6.19 -9.39
C GLU A 91 25.77 -7.67 -9.62
N GLU A 92 27.03 -7.99 -9.92
CA GLU A 92 27.49 -9.37 -10.13
C GLU A 92 27.39 -10.27 -8.88
N ARG A 93 27.33 -9.67 -7.68
CA ARG A 93 27.30 -10.37 -6.40
C ARG A 93 25.90 -10.77 -5.94
N PHE A 94 24.85 -10.12 -6.45
CA PHE A 94 23.47 -10.38 -6.00
C PHE A 94 23.01 -11.82 -6.25
N ALA A 95 23.47 -12.45 -7.31
CA ALA A 95 23.17 -13.86 -7.58
C ALA A 95 23.80 -14.80 -6.55
N ASP A 96 25.03 -14.53 -6.13
CA ASP A 96 25.73 -15.30 -5.11
C ASP A 96 25.05 -15.15 -3.74
N TRP A 97 24.63 -13.93 -3.41
CA TRP A 97 23.91 -13.66 -2.15
C TRP A 97 22.50 -14.25 -2.14
N ASP A 98 21.81 -14.29 -3.27
CA ASP A 98 20.55 -15.04 -3.38
C ASP A 98 20.79 -16.53 -3.16
N GLN A 99 21.86 -17.11 -3.74
CA GLN A 99 22.20 -18.52 -3.58
C GLN A 99 22.61 -18.86 -2.15
N SER A 100 23.50 -18.09 -1.51
CA SER A 100 23.91 -18.26 -0.11
C SER A 100 22.78 -17.93 0.85
N GLY A 101 21.86 -17.08 0.40
CA GLY A 101 20.74 -16.57 1.16
C GLY A 101 21.16 -15.48 2.14
N GLU A 102 22.27 -14.77 2.00
CA GLU A 102 22.81 -13.83 2.96
C GLU A 102 23.48 -12.63 2.28
N GLN A 103 23.24 -11.44 2.81
CA GLN A 103 23.98 -10.23 2.50
C GLN A 103 25.20 -10.13 3.41
N PRO A 104 26.43 -9.93 2.87
CA PRO A 104 27.62 -9.80 3.71
C PRO A 104 27.57 -8.59 4.64
N ALA A 105 28.25 -8.69 5.78
CA ALA A 105 28.30 -7.61 6.77
C ALA A 105 28.89 -6.31 6.18
N GLU A 106 29.89 -6.43 5.30
CA GLU A 106 30.51 -5.29 4.62
C GLU A 106 29.52 -4.57 3.69
N PHE A 107 28.60 -5.31 3.05
CA PHE A 107 27.57 -4.72 2.21
C PHE A 107 26.55 -3.93 3.07
N ILE A 108 26.12 -4.52 4.19
CA ILE A 108 25.24 -3.83 5.13
C ILE A 108 25.92 -2.57 5.69
N GLU A 109 27.24 -2.62 5.95
CA GLU A 109 27.99 -1.43 6.38
C GLU A 109 28.00 -0.35 5.29
N GLY A 110 28.18 -0.72 4.03
CA GLY A 110 28.07 0.22 2.91
C GLY A 110 26.68 0.90 2.83
N LEU A 111 25.60 0.17 3.10
CA LEU A 111 24.26 0.76 3.18
C LEU A 111 24.13 1.77 4.34
N ARG A 112 24.83 1.52 5.47
CA ARG A 112 24.91 2.47 6.61
C ARG A 112 25.67 3.73 6.24
N GLU A 113 26.84 3.57 5.62
CA GLU A 113 27.69 4.70 5.19
C GLU A 113 26.97 5.59 4.18
N LEU A 114 26.11 5.04 3.33
CA LEU A 114 25.24 5.77 2.41
C LEU A 114 24.03 6.43 3.11
N GLY A 115 23.80 6.17 4.39
CA GLY A 115 22.67 6.72 5.14
C GLY A 115 21.30 6.14 4.77
N LEU A 116 21.25 4.97 4.10
CA LEU A 116 20.01 4.39 3.58
C LEU A 116 19.04 3.93 4.68
N PHE A 117 19.51 3.74 5.90
CA PHE A 117 18.64 3.46 7.05
C PHE A 117 17.99 4.74 7.61
N GLY A 118 18.54 5.92 7.30
CA GLY A 118 18.05 7.23 7.77
C GLY A 118 17.11 7.97 6.80
N LEU A 119 16.75 7.40 5.66
CA LEU A 119 16.05 8.09 4.57
C LEU A 119 14.84 8.92 5.03
N ILE A 120 13.94 8.37 5.86
CA ILE A 120 12.70 9.02 6.32
C ILE A 120 12.79 9.58 7.74
N ILE A 121 13.93 9.41 8.42
CA ILE A 121 14.12 9.95 9.76
C ILE A 121 14.43 11.43 9.64
N PRO A 122 13.75 12.31 10.41
CA PRO A 122 14.02 13.74 10.36
C PRO A 122 15.49 14.09 10.67
N GLU A 123 16.01 15.15 10.05
CA GLU A 123 17.38 15.62 10.23
C GLU A 123 17.74 15.90 11.69
N VAL A 124 16.78 16.39 12.50
CA VAL A 124 16.96 16.63 13.94
C VAL A 124 17.38 15.38 14.72
N TYR A 125 17.16 14.19 14.16
CA TYR A 125 17.58 12.89 14.70
C TYR A 125 18.70 12.25 13.89
N GLY A 126 19.31 13.00 12.94
CA GLY A 126 20.46 12.54 12.15
C GLY A 126 20.09 11.75 10.88
N GLY A 127 18.83 11.78 10.47
CA GLY A 127 18.38 11.19 9.19
C GLY A 127 18.47 12.19 8.02
N ILE A 128 18.02 11.75 6.83
CA ILE A 128 17.95 12.57 5.61
C ILE A 128 16.65 13.37 5.55
N GLY A 129 15.57 12.87 6.15
CA GLY A 129 14.27 13.55 6.24
C GLY A 129 13.44 13.55 4.97
N LEU A 130 13.63 12.58 4.06
CA LEU A 130 12.84 12.48 2.84
C LEU A 130 11.34 12.34 3.13
N SER A 131 10.52 12.98 2.29
CA SER A 131 9.09 12.74 2.23
C SER A 131 8.76 11.28 1.83
N ASN A 132 7.52 10.83 2.03
CA ASN A 132 7.14 9.49 1.61
C ASN A 132 7.21 9.31 0.08
N ALA A 133 6.97 10.37 -0.70
CA ALA A 133 7.11 10.35 -2.16
C ALA A 133 8.58 10.18 -2.58
N ALA A 134 9.49 10.98 -2.03
CA ALA A 134 10.92 10.86 -2.30
C ALA A 134 11.49 9.51 -1.80
N TYR A 135 11.06 9.05 -0.63
CA TYR A 135 11.42 7.73 -0.10
C TYR A 135 10.96 6.59 -1.02
N ALA A 136 9.72 6.64 -1.51
CA ALA A 136 9.23 5.62 -2.46
C ALA A 136 10.11 5.55 -3.71
N ARG A 137 10.57 6.71 -4.22
CA ARG A 137 11.50 6.78 -5.37
C ARG A 137 12.91 6.24 -5.03
N ALA A 138 13.39 6.47 -3.81
CA ALA A 138 14.67 5.89 -3.38
C ALA A 138 14.60 4.36 -3.26
N ILE A 139 13.53 3.80 -2.69
CA ILE A 139 13.29 2.35 -2.64
C ILE A 139 13.12 1.76 -4.05
N GLU A 140 12.49 2.50 -4.95
CA GLU A 140 12.36 2.11 -6.36
C GLU A 140 13.73 1.91 -7.02
N GLU A 141 14.68 2.84 -6.79
CA GLU A 141 16.05 2.73 -7.31
C GLU A 141 16.75 1.48 -6.79
N ILE A 142 16.75 1.28 -5.47
CA ILE A 142 17.36 0.10 -4.84
C ILE A 142 16.75 -1.20 -5.40
N ALA A 143 15.42 -1.25 -5.54
CA ALA A 143 14.72 -2.44 -6.02
C ALA A 143 14.93 -2.73 -7.52
N GLY A 144 15.28 -1.72 -8.31
CA GLY A 144 15.70 -1.87 -9.69
C GLY A 144 16.96 -2.73 -9.81
N HIS A 145 17.85 -2.65 -8.85
CA HIS A 145 19.07 -3.48 -8.78
C HIS A 145 18.82 -4.80 -8.03
N ASP A 146 18.33 -4.74 -6.79
CA ASP A 146 18.11 -5.94 -5.96
C ASP A 146 16.94 -5.80 -4.99
N THR A 147 15.95 -6.70 -5.13
CA THR A 147 14.75 -6.72 -4.29
C THR A 147 15.06 -7.08 -2.83
N SER A 148 16.05 -7.94 -2.57
CA SER A 148 16.43 -8.32 -1.20
C SER A 148 16.98 -7.12 -0.43
N THR A 149 17.80 -6.30 -1.07
CA THR A 149 18.35 -5.06 -0.49
C THR A 149 17.25 -4.03 -0.24
N ALA A 150 16.35 -3.84 -1.22
CA ALA A 150 15.21 -2.96 -1.04
C ALA A 150 14.33 -3.37 0.16
N LEU A 151 14.20 -4.69 0.41
CA LEU A 151 13.47 -5.18 1.58
C LEU A 151 14.24 -5.00 2.89
N THR A 152 15.56 -5.15 2.90
CA THR A 152 16.38 -4.89 4.09
C THR A 152 16.23 -3.44 4.55
N VAL A 153 16.38 -2.48 3.63
CA VAL A 153 16.19 -1.04 3.91
C VAL A 153 14.72 -0.72 4.17
N GLY A 154 13.82 -1.26 3.34
CA GLY A 154 12.38 -1.00 3.42
C GLY A 154 11.74 -1.50 4.70
N ALA A 155 12.06 -2.72 5.14
CA ALA A 155 11.51 -3.28 6.37
C ALA A 155 12.00 -2.51 7.62
N HIS A 156 13.22 -2.01 7.61
CA HIS A 156 13.71 -1.10 8.64
C HIS A 156 12.90 0.19 8.67
N SER A 157 12.86 0.90 7.55
CA SER A 157 12.31 2.27 7.46
C SER A 157 10.79 2.30 7.50
N SER A 158 10.12 1.49 6.66
CA SER A 158 8.69 1.64 6.39
C SER A 158 7.79 0.95 7.41
N ILE A 159 8.25 -0.13 8.06
CA ILE A 159 7.47 -0.88 9.04
C ILE A 159 8.18 -1.05 10.38
N GLY A 160 9.47 -1.32 10.41
CA GLY A 160 10.21 -1.63 11.63
C GLY A 160 10.23 -0.47 12.62
N MET A 161 10.66 0.71 12.16
CA MET A 161 10.77 1.88 13.03
C MET A 161 9.67 2.94 12.82
N LYS A 162 8.83 2.79 11.79
CA LYS A 162 7.78 3.77 11.46
C LYS A 162 6.81 4.02 12.62
N GLY A 163 6.54 2.98 13.42
CA GLY A 163 5.72 3.12 14.62
C GLY A 163 6.29 4.11 15.63
N LEU A 164 7.61 4.13 15.78
CA LEU A 164 8.30 5.09 16.65
C LEU A 164 8.16 6.52 16.14
N LEU A 165 8.27 6.74 14.82
CA LEU A 165 8.05 8.06 14.22
C LEU A 165 6.62 8.58 14.44
N LEU A 166 5.62 7.71 14.26
CA LEU A 166 4.20 8.09 14.30
C LEU A 166 3.63 8.18 15.74
N PHE A 167 4.07 7.32 16.64
CA PHE A 167 3.44 7.15 17.97
C PHE A 167 4.42 7.23 19.14
N GLY A 168 5.71 7.30 18.88
CA GLY A 168 6.74 7.42 19.93
C GLY A 168 6.65 8.78 20.63
N ASN A 169 6.87 8.77 21.95
CA ASN A 169 7.06 10.00 22.70
C ASN A 169 8.49 10.55 22.48
N GLU A 170 8.73 11.78 22.92
CA GLU A 170 10.01 12.48 22.70
C GLU A 170 11.21 11.75 23.33
N VAL A 171 11.02 11.08 24.46
CA VAL A 171 12.09 10.28 25.11
C VAL A 171 12.44 9.10 24.22
N GLN A 172 11.45 8.35 23.76
CA GLN A 172 11.63 7.21 22.87
C GLN A 172 12.31 7.64 21.56
N LYS A 173 11.84 8.72 20.93
CA LYS A 173 12.41 9.25 19.68
C LYS A 173 13.88 9.65 19.86
N LYS A 174 14.20 10.41 20.89
CA LYS A 174 15.58 10.84 21.18
C LYS A 174 16.51 9.68 21.50
N THR A 175 15.99 8.61 22.11
CA THR A 175 16.78 7.43 22.48
C THR A 175 17.10 6.55 21.27
N TYR A 176 16.13 6.33 20.38
CA TYR A 176 16.26 5.32 19.35
C TYR A 176 16.50 5.88 17.93
N LEU A 177 15.87 7.01 17.56
CA LEU A 177 15.95 7.49 16.18
C LEU A 177 17.38 7.79 15.71
N PRO A 178 18.29 8.39 16.50
CA PRO A 178 19.66 8.62 16.03
C PRO A 178 20.42 7.32 15.71
N ARG A 179 20.23 6.28 16.52
CA ARG A 179 20.85 4.96 16.31
C ARG A 179 20.22 4.21 15.12
N LEU A 180 18.93 4.41 14.89
CA LEU A 180 18.22 3.86 13.73
C LEU A 180 18.60 4.62 12.45
N ALA A 181 18.80 5.95 12.51
CA ALA A 181 19.20 6.75 11.36
C ALA A 181 20.60 6.40 10.84
N SER A 182 21.54 6.19 11.75
CA SER A 182 22.90 5.75 11.41
C SER A 182 22.98 4.28 10.98
N GLY A 183 21.92 3.48 11.22
CA GLY A 183 21.95 2.04 11.04
C GLY A 183 22.72 1.27 12.14
N GLU A 184 23.19 1.95 13.20
CA GLU A 184 23.75 1.29 14.39
C GLU A 184 22.76 0.25 14.93
N MET A 185 21.47 0.59 14.93
CA MET A 185 20.37 -0.35 15.17
C MET A 185 19.58 -0.55 13.90
N ILE A 186 19.27 -1.79 13.56
CA ILE A 186 18.33 -2.15 12.51
C ILE A 186 17.00 -2.50 13.14
N ALA A 187 15.88 -2.07 12.50
CA ALA A 187 14.53 -2.33 13.01
C ALA A 187 13.82 -3.47 12.27
N ALA A 188 12.93 -4.16 13.01
CA ALA A 188 12.01 -5.15 12.47
C ALA A 188 10.60 -5.01 13.06
N PHE A 189 9.60 -5.52 12.31
CA PHE A 189 8.18 -5.46 12.65
C PHE A 189 7.65 -6.84 13.03
N CYS A 190 7.29 -7.01 14.30
CA CYS A 190 6.94 -8.29 14.90
C CYS A 190 5.43 -8.41 15.16
N LEU A 191 4.63 -8.66 14.11
CA LEU A 191 3.17 -8.81 14.18
C LEU A 191 2.73 -10.27 13.99
N THR A 192 3.17 -10.89 12.88
CA THR A 192 2.66 -12.17 12.37
C THR A 192 3.02 -13.35 13.26
N GLU A 193 2.06 -14.27 13.48
CA GLU A 193 2.24 -15.52 14.21
C GLU A 193 1.77 -16.71 13.38
N THR A 194 2.12 -17.94 13.74
CA THR A 194 1.74 -19.18 13.05
C THR A 194 0.21 -19.27 12.83
N GLY A 195 -0.58 -18.81 13.78
CA GLY A 195 -2.05 -18.82 13.72
C GLY A 195 -2.69 -17.50 13.27
N SER A 196 -1.91 -16.45 13.01
CA SER A 196 -2.41 -15.08 12.80
C SER A 196 -1.57 -14.31 11.77
N GLY A 197 -1.94 -14.45 10.51
CA GLY A 197 -1.41 -13.65 9.40
C GLY A 197 -2.46 -12.68 8.88
N SER A 198 -3.36 -13.14 7.98
CA SER A 198 -4.46 -12.32 7.45
C SER A 198 -5.45 -11.86 8.54
N ASP A 199 -5.65 -12.66 9.58
CA ASP A 199 -6.39 -12.27 10.78
C ASP A 199 -5.42 -11.74 11.86
N ALA A 200 -4.82 -10.58 11.58
CA ALA A 200 -3.84 -9.95 12.46
C ALA A 200 -4.40 -9.55 13.83
N ALA A 201 -5.71 -9.50 14.00
CA ALA A 201 -6.35 -9.25 15.28
C ALA A 201 -6.35 -10.48 16.21
N SER A 202 -6.01 -11.67 15.71
CA SER A 202 -6.04 -12.95 16.45
C SER A 202 -4.68 -13.40 16.98
N ILE A 203 -3.70 -12.49 17.11
CA ILE A 203 -2.39 -12.80 17.71
C ILE A 203 -2.55 -13.32 19.14
N ARG A 204 -1.61 -14.17 19.59
CA ARG A 204 -1.61 -14.82 20.90
C ARG A 204 -0.46 -14.38 21.81
N THR A 205 0.60 -13.78 21.26
CA THR A 205 1.66 -13.16 22.07
C THR A 205 1.02 -12.23 23.09
N ARG A 206 1.41 -12.35 24.35
CA ARG A 206 0.84 -11.62 25.48
C ARG A 206 1.89 -10.81 26.22
N ALA A 207 1.46 -9.71 26.80
CA ALA A 207 2.23 -8.87 27.69
C ALA A 207 1.43 -8.66 28.98
N ASP A 208 1.88 -9.29 30.06
CA ASP A 208 1.25 -9.23 31.37
C ASP A 208 1.89 -8.07 32.17
N LYS A 209 1.06 -7.17 32.72
CA LYS A 209 1.52 -5.97 33.43
C LYS A 209 1.99 -6.32 34.83
N ASN A 210 3.19 -5.90 35.19
CA ASN A 210 3.77 -6.09 36.50
C ASN A 210 3.37 -4.95 37.47
N PRO A 211 3.48 -5.19 38.81
CA PRO A 211 3.14 -4.17 39.80
C PRO A 211 3.96 -2.88 39.74
N ASP A 212 5.19 -2.95 39.17
CA ASP A 212 6.07 -1.80 38.96
C ASP A 212 5.81 -1.04 37.66
N GLY A 213 4.77 -1.44 36.91
CA GLY A 213 4.39 -0.84 35.61
C GLY A 213 5.15 -1.39 34.42
N SER A 214 6.16 -2.25 34.60
CA SER A 214 6.78 -3.00 33.49
C SER A 214 5.87 -4.12 32.99
N TRP A 215 6.27 -4.79 31.91
CA TRP A 215 5.52 -5.87 31.31
C TRP A 215 6.36 -7.14 31.22
N THR A 216 5.73 -8.30 31.32
CA THR A 216 6.34 -9.61 31.03
C THR A 216 5.78 -10.09 29.70
N LEU A 217 6.64 -10.15 28.68
CA LEU A 217 6.26 -10.48 27.30
C LEU A 217 6.57 -11.95 27.02
N ASN A 218 5.58 -12.69 26.52
CA ASN A 218 5.67 -14.09 26.14
C ASN A 218 4.99 -14.36 24.80
N GLY A 219 5.65 -15.10 23.90
CA GLY A 219 5.11 -15.52 22.60
C GLY A 219 6.16 -15.70 21.54
N GLU A 220 5.70 -15.89 20.31
CA GLU A 220 6.57 -16.09 19.15
C GLU A 220 5.99 -15.40 17.91
N LYS A 221 6.86 -14.78 17.14
CA LYS A 221 6.57 -14.14 15.86
C LYS A 221 7.32 -14.87 14.75
N ILE A 222 6.66 -15.00 13.58
CA ILE A 222 7.23 -15.74 12.45
C ILE A 222 7.36 -14.84 11.22
N TRP A 223 8.28 -15.24 10.34
CA TRP A 223 8.57 -14.56 9.07
C TRP A 223 8.93 -13.09 9.24
N ILE A 224 9.73 -12.79 10.26
CA ILE A 224 10.13 -11.43 10.57
C ILE A 224 11.30 -11.02 9.67
N THR A 225 11.03 -10.13 8.71
CA THR A 225 12.05 -9.51 7.88
C THR A 225 12.97 -8.68 8.76
N ASN A 226 14.27 -8.76 8.52
CA ASN A 226 15.35 -8.27 9.36
C ASN A 226 15.44 -8.96 10.74
N GLY A 227 14.59 -9.93 11.07
CA GLY A 227 14.53 -10.54 12.40
C GLY A 227 15.88 -11.07 12.89
N GLY A 228 16.71 -11.60 12.00
CA GLY A 228 18.04 -12.13 12.35
C GLY A 228 19.14 -11.07 12.47
N ILE A 229 18.94 -9.85 12.01
CA ILE A 229 19.94 -8.75 12.03
C ILE A 229 19.45 -7.50 12.77
N ALA A 230 18.15 -7.44 13.13
CA ALA A 230 17.57 -6.30 13.83
C ALA A 230 17.99 -6.29 15.32
N ASP A 231 18.18 -5.08 15.84
CA ASP A 231 18.43 -4.78 17.25
C ASP A 231 17.21 -4.16 17.92
N PHE A 232 16.29 -3.63 17.13
CA PHE A 232 15.06 -2.95 17.55
C PHE A 232 13.84 -3.67 16.96
N TYR A 233 12.94 -4.14 17.80
CA TYR A 233 11.70 -4.81 17.41
C TYR A 233 10.49 -3.96 17.81
N THR A 234 9.61 -3.65 16.85
CA THR A 234 8.25 -3.18 17.13
C THR A 234 7.35 -4.40 17.30
N VAL A 235 7.00 -4.75 18.53
CA VAL A 235 6.30 -5.99 18.90
C VAL A 235 4.85 -5.71 19.26
N PHE A 236 3.93 -6.51 18.73
CA PHE A 236 2.51 -6.45 19.07
C PHE A 236 2.12 -7.63 19.95
N ALA A 237 1.50 -7.32 21.09
CA ALA A 237 1.08 -8.32 22.07
C ALA A 237 -0.28 -7.96 22.68
N ARG A 238 -1.01 -8.98 23.16
CA ARG A 238 -2.23 -8.77 23.93
C ARG A 238 -1.89 -8.34 25.34
N THR A 239 -2.56 -7.32 25.81
CA THR A 239 -2.60 -6.92 27.20
C THR A 239 -3.94 -7.35 27.82
N GLU A 240 -3.98 -7.59 29.14
CA GLU A 240 -5.20 -8.05 29.87
C GLU A 240 -5.67 -9.48 29.49
N GLY A 241 -4.72 -10.41 29.24
CA GLY A 241 -5.00 -11.83 28.95
C GLY A 241 -5.41 -12.13 27.51
N GLU A 242 -5.93 -13.34 27.25
CA GLU A 242 -6.21 -13.83 25.88
C GLU A 242 -7.31 -13.06 25.14
N SER A 243 -8.25 -12.47 25.85
CA SER A 243 -9.34 -11.64 25.28
C SER A 243 -9.01 -10.15 25.24
N GLY A 244 -7.84 -9.77 25.76
CA GLY A 244 -7.39 -8.39 25.89
C GLY A 244 -7.14 -7.71 24.55
N LYS A 245 -7.02 -6.39 24.61
CA LYS A 245 -6.69 -5.56 23.45
C LYS A 245 -5.21 -5.68 23.10
N ILE A 246 -4.86 -5.40 21.86
CA ILE A 246 -3.47 -5.40 21.38
C ILE A 246 -2.81 -4.07 21.73
N SER A 247 -1.59 -4.16 22.27
CA SER A 247 -0.69 -3.02 22.49
C SER A 247 0.58 -3.19 21.66
N ALA A 248 1.32 -2.11 21.45
CA ALA A 248 2.60 -2.12 20.75
C ALA A 248 3.73 -1.81 21.72
N PHE A 249 4.87 -2.48 21.56
CA PHE A 249 6.02 -2.36 22.43
C PHE A 249 7.31 -2.20 21.62
N ILE A 250 8.26 -1.44 22.15
CA ILE A 250 9.64 -1.43 21.73
C ILE A 250 10.35 -2.53 22.54
N VAL A 251 11.05 -3.43 21.84
CA VAL A 251 11.84 -4.51 22.46
C VAL A 251 13.22 -4.53 21.80
N GLU A 252 14.29 -4.60 22.60
CA GLU A 252 15.65 -4.71 22.09
C GLU A 252 16.09 -6.17 22.04
N ARG A 253 16.96 -6.50 21.08
CA ARG A 253 17.41 -7.87 20.82
C ARG A 253 18.19 -8.50 21.97
N ASP A 254 18.99 -7.69 22.67
CA ASP A 254 19.90 -8.12 23.73
C ASP A 254 19.22 -8.30 25.10
N TRP A 255 17.90 -8.06 25.19
CA TRP A 255 17.19 -8.31 26.44
C TRP A 255 17.04 -9.80 26.72
N ASP A 256 17.22 -10.17 28.01
CA ASP A 256 17.04 -11.53 28.48
C ASP A 256 15.67 -12.08 28.01
N GLY A 257 15.70 -13.30 27.45
CA GLY A 257 14.51 -14.00 26.97
C GLY A 257 14.11 -13.68 25.52
N VAL A 258 14.80 -12.77 24.82
CA VAL A 258 14.64 -12.55 23.38
C VAL A 258 15.55 -13.51 22.62
N ALA A 259 15.00 -14.26 21.67
CA ALA A 259 15.79 -15.16 20.82
C ALA A 259 15.29 -15.14 19.38
N THR A 260 16.21 -15.32 18.44
CA THR A 260 15.90 -15.43 17.01
C THR A 260 16.13 -16.87 16.54
N GLY A 261 15.21 -17.36 15.72
CA GLY A 261 15.31 -18.69 15.11
C GLY A 261 16.27 -18.73 13.93
N ALA A 262 16.36 -19.90 13.33
CA ALA A 262 17.11 -20.08 12.10
C ALA A 262 16.51 -19.24 10.96
N LYS A 263 17.35 -18.92 9.98
CA LYS A 263 16.93 -18.24 8.76
C LYS A 263 16.00 -19.12 7.94
N GLU A 264 14.91 -18.51 7.43
CA GLU A 264 13.94 -19.18 6.59
C GLU A 264 14.51 -19.47 5.19
N ASP A 265 14.34 -20.69 4.69
CA ASP A 265 14.63 -21.05 3.31
C ASP A 265 13.47 -20.67 2.37
N LYS A 266 13.61 -19.55 1.69
CA LYS A 266 12.55 -18.89 0.92
C LYS A 266 12.66 -19.18 -0.58
N MET A 267 11.53 -19.05 -1.29
CA MET A 267 11.47 -19.12 -2.74
C MET A 267 12.28 -18.00 -3.41
N GLY A 268 12.10 -16.76 -2.95
CA GLY A 268 12.74 -15.54 -3.45
C GLY A 268 13.13 -14.63 -2.31
N ILE A 269 13.66 -13.45 -2.63
CA ILE A 269 14.19 -12.48 -1.64
C ILE A 269 15.13 -13.17 -0.63
N ARG A 270 15.90 -14.13 -1.12
CA ARG A 270 16.62 -15.09 -0.27
C ARG A 270 17.73 -14.42 0.54
N ALA A 271 18.38 -13.40 -0.02
CA ALA A 271 19.45 -12.67 0.64
C ALA A 271 18.95 -11.77 1.80
N SER A 272 17.66 -11.41 1.86
CA SER A 272 17.11 -10.69 3.02
C SER A 272 16.94 -11.60 4.23
N SER A 273 17.32 -11.12 5.42
CA SER A 273 17.15 -11.88 6.67
C SER A 273 15.66 -12.03 7.01
N THR A 274 15.21 -13.26 7.21
CA THR A 274 13.84 -13.55 7.66
C THR A 274 13.90 -14.71 8.66
N THR A 275 13.42 -14.50 9.89
CA THR A 275 13.49 -15.50 10.97
C THR A 275 12.22 -15.49 11.80
N THR A 276 12.11 -16.46 12.72
CA THR A 276 11.24 -16.34 13.89
C THR A 276 11.91 -15.45 14.94
N VAL A 277 11.09 -14.79 15.78
CA VAL A 277 11.53 -14.06 16.97
C VAL A 277 10.67 -14.51 18.14
N SER A 278 11.28 -15.08 19.18
CA SER A 278 10.61 -15.60 20.36
C SER A 278 10.92 -14.78 21.61
N PHE A 279 9.94 -14.72 22.49
CA PHE A 279 9.96 -13.97 23.74
C PHE A 279 9.58 -14.91 24.89
N SER A 280 10.48 -15.09 25.84
CA SER A 280 10.30 -15.97 27.02
C SER A 280 10.55 -15.16 28.28
N ASP A 281 9.47 -14.76 28.95
CA ASP A 281 9.49 -13.93 30.16
C ASP A 281 10.31 -12.62 30.00
N VAL A 282 10.28 -12.03 28.80
CA VAL A 282 11.02 -10.79 28.53
C VAL A 282 10.44 -9.64 29.35
N ARG A 283 11.28 -9.02 30.17
CA ARG A 283 10.88 -7.84 30.95
C ARG A 283 10.97 -6.57 30.10
N VAL A 284 9.81 -6.03 29.72
CA VAL A 284 9.70 -4.80 28.94
C VAL A 284 9.44 -3.63 29.90
N PRO A 285 10.33 -2.62 29.94
CA PRO A 285 10.14 -1.44 30.79
C PRO A 285 8.84 -0.68 30.45
N ALA A 286 8.21 -0.04 31.43
CA ALA A 286 7.00 0.76 31.24
C ALA A 286 7.15 1.84 30.14
N GLY A 287 8.35 2.44 30.05
CA GLY A 287 8.68 3.46 29.04
C GLY A 287 8.78 2.94 27.60
N CYS A 288 8.71 1.62 27.39
CA CYS A 288 8.78 0.99 26.06
C CYS A 288 7.40 0.63 25.48
N LEU A 289 6.30 0.99 26.14
CA LEU A 289 4.97 0.97 25.51
C LEU A 289 4.93 2.03 24.39
N LEU A 290 4.63 1.60 23.18
CA LEU A 290 4.57 2.46 22.01
C LEU A 290 3.14 2.92 21.74
N GLY A 291 2.89 4.22 21.89
CA GLY A 291 1.54 4.79 21.88
C GLY A 291 0.76 4.47 23.15
N GLU A 292 -0.53 4.18 23.04
CA GLU A 292 -1.45 3.93 24.15
C GLU A 292 -1.69 2.44 24.36
N GLU A 293 -1.87 2.02 25.63
CA GLU A 293 -2.27 0.66 25.98
C GLU A 293 -3.62 0.31 25.31
N GLY A 294 -3.68 -0.87 24.70
CA GLY A 294 -4.88 -1.35 24.00
C GLY A 294 -5.14 -0.71 22.62
N LYS A 295 -4.26 0.16 22.13
CA LYS A 295 -4.35 0.81 20.81
C LYS A 295 -3.36 0.24 19.79
N GLY A 296 -2.64 -0.82 20.10
CA GLY A 296 -1.59 -1.40 19.25
C GLY A 296 -2.10 -1.86 17.89
N PHE A 297 -3.36 -2.29 17.76
CA PHE A 297 -3.92 -2.62 16.45
C PHE A 297 -4.04 -1.39 15.53
N LYS A 298 -4.42 -0.22 16.08
CA LYS A 298 -4.41 1.05 15.35
C LYS A 298 -3.00 1.43 14.91
N VAL A 299 -2.02 1.26 15.81
CA VAL A 299 -0.59 1.46 15.51
C VAL A 299 -0.15 0.57 14.35
N ALA A 300 -0.45 -0.75 14.40
CA ALA A 300 -0.09 -1.68 13.34
C ALA A 300 -0.69 -1.29 11.98
N MET A 301 -1.96 -0.91 11.94
CA MET A 301 -2.63 -0.51 10.69
C MET A 301 -2.07 0.80 10.13
N ALA A 302 -1.74 1.77 10.96
CA ALA A 302 -1.11 3.01 10.53
C ALA A 302 0.30 2.76 9.94
N ILE A 303 1.09 1.91 10.58
CA ILE A 303 2.40 1.48 10.06
C ILE A 303 2.25 0.82 8.69
N LEU A 304 1.36 -0.17 8.56
CA LEU A 304 1.16 -0.91 7.31
C LEU A 304 0.63 -0.02 6.17
N ASN A 305 -0.22 0.97 6.47
CA ASN A 305 -0.70 1.91 5.45
C ASN A 305 0.45 2.76 4.88
N ASN A 306 1.37 3.20 5.73
CA ASN A 306 2.58 3.91 5.30
C ASN A 306 3.56 2.97 4.57
N GLY A 307 3.77 1.74 5.07
CA GLY A 307 4.68 0.75 4.49
C GLY A 307 4.36 0.36 3.05
N ARG A 308 3.07 0.35 2.69
CA ARG A 308 2.60 0.02 1.33
C ARG A 308 3.12 0.95 0.24
N THR A 309 3.48 2.20 0.55
CA THR A 309 4.09 3.11 -0.43
C THR A 309 5.49 2.69 -0.81
N GLY A 310 6.33 2.32 0.17
CA GLY A 310 7.67 1.79 -0.08
C GLY A 310 7.62 0.48 -0.86
N LEU A 311 6.69 -0.44 -0.51
CA LEU A 311 6.48 -1.67 -1.27
C LEU A 311 6.06 -1.38 -2.73
N GLY A 312 5.19 -0.38 -2.92
CA GLY A 312 4.78 0.07 -4.25
C GLY A 312 5.96 0.59 -5.07
N GLY A 313 6.82 1.43 -4.47
CA GLY A 313 8.06 1.91 -5.09
C GLY A 313 8.97 0.75 -5.50
N GLY A 314 9.21 -0.21 -4.60
CA GLY A 314 10.00 -1.40 -4.92
C GLY A 314 9.44 -2.21 -6.09
N ALA A 315 8.12 -2.35 -6.19
CA ALA A 315 7.47 -3.00 -7.33
C ALA A 315 7.69 -2.23 -8.65
N VAL A 316 7.66 -0.89 -8.61
CA VAL A 316 7.96 -0.04 -9.78
C VAL A 316 9.40 -0.21 -10.24
N GLY A 317 10.37 -0.19 -9.32
CA GLY A 317 11.78 -0.42 -9.63
C GLY A 317 12.02 -1.76 -10.31
N GLY A 318 11.45 -2.85 -9.76
CA GLY A 318 11.50 -4.16 -10.40
C GLY A 318 10.86 -4.19 -11.80
N MET A 319 9.75 -3.47 -12.03
CA MET A 319 9.13 -3.36 -13.36
C MET A 319 10.03 -2.60 -14.35
N LYS A 320 10.68 -1.52 -13.93
CA LYS A 320 11.63 -0.78 -14.77
C LYS A 320 12.77 -1.70 -15.21
N ARG A 321 13.35 -2.46 -14.28
CA ARG A 321 14.39 -3.45 -14.60
C ARG A 321 13.88 -4.53 -15.57
N CYS A 322 12.67 -5.04 -15.40
CA CYS A 322 12.06 -5.98 -16.33
C CYS A 322 11.92 -5.40 -17.75
N ILE A 323 11.54 -4.13 -17.88
CA ILE A 323 11.40 -3.44 -19.17
C ILE A 323 12.76 -3.30 -19.85
N GLU A 324 13.79 -2.88 -19.11
CA GLU A 324 15.17 -2.77 -19.61
C GLU A 324 15.66 -4.11 -20.15
N LEU A 325 15.70 -5.13 -19.31
CA LEU A 325 16.14 -6.48 -19.66
C LEU A 325 15.38 -7.07 -20.86
N ALA A 326 14.06 -6.91 -20.87
CA ALA A 326 13.21 -7.41 -21.97
C ALA A 326 13.46 -6.65 -23.27
N THR A 327 13.73 -5.36 -23.19
CA THR A 327 14.00 -4.51 -24.37
C THR A 327 15.35 -4.87 -24.98
N GLU A 328 16.42 -4.94 -24.17
CA GLU A 328 17.76 -5.35 -24.59
C GLU A 328 17.71 -6.73 -25.24
N GLN A 329 17.22 -7.73 -24.53
CA GLN A 329 17.09 -9.10 -25.03
C GLN A 329 16.32 -9.16 -26.35
N SER A 330 15.24 -8.40 -26.48
CA SER A 330 14.40 -8.41 -27.68
C SER A 330 15.07 -7.78 -28.89
N GLN A 331 15.96 -6.80 -28.69
CA GLN A 331 16.72 -6.12 -29.73
C GLN A 331 17.89 -6.98 -30.22
N GLU A 332 18.60 -7.64 -29.32
CA GLU A 332 19.75 -8.46 -29.60
C GLU A 332 19.38 -9.81 -30.22
N ARG A 333 18.34 -10.46 -29.70
CA ARG A 333 17.94 -11.80 -30.15
C ARG A 333 17.30 -11.77 -31.53
N LYS A 334 17.87 -12.50 -32.46
CA LYS A 334 17.32 -12.66 -33.82
C LYS A 334 16.72 -14.04 -34.01
N GLN A 335 15.50 -14.11 -34.52
CA GLN A 335 14.86 -15.35 -34.96
C GLN A 335 14.07 -15.08 -36.25
N PHE A 336 13.98 -16.11 -37.12
CA PHE A 336 13.29 -15.99 -38.40
C PHE A 336 13.82 -14.82 -39.27
N GLY A 337 15.15 -14.56 -39.18
CA GLY A 337 15.85 -13.59 -40.01
C GLY A 337 15.83 -12.13 -39.54
N ARG A 338 15.21 -11.82 -38.40
CA ARG A 338 15.15 -10.44 -37.84
C ARG A 338 15.12 -10.43 -36.30
N SER A 339 15.32 -9.25 -35.73
CA SER A 339 15.20 -9.05 -34.26
C SER A 339 13.81 -9.43 -33.77
N ILE A 340 13.72 -10.07 -32.59
CA ILE A 340 12.41 -10.44 -32.04
C ILE A 340 11.60 -9.21 -31.61
N SER A 341 12.23 -8.06 -31.37
CA SER A 341 11.57 -6.78 -31.10
C SER A 341 10.67 -6.29 -32.24
N GLU A 342 10.88 -6.78 -33.46
CA GLU A 342 10.06 -6.40 -34.61
C GLU A 342 8.70 -7.12 -34.64
N TYR A 343 8.52 -8.21 -33.88
CA TYR A 343 7.29 -9.00 -33.87
C TYR A 343 6.21 -8.38 -32.97
N GLY A 344 4.96 -8.36 -33.46
CA GLY A 344 3.82 -7.77 -32.76
C GLY A 344 3.59 -8.29 -31.34
N LEU A 345 3.74 -9.61 -31.11
CA LEU A 345 3.55 -10.20 -29.78
C LEU A 345 4.62 -9.76 -28.77
N ILE A 346 5.83 -9.48 -29.22
CA ILE A 346 6.90 -8.94 -28.35
C ILE A 346 6.62 -7.47 -28.03
N LYS A 347 6.24 -6.67 -29.07
CA LYS A 347 5.83 -5.27 -28.89
C LYS A 347 4.68 -5.14 -27.90
N GLU A 348 3.65 -6.01 -28.00
CA GLU A 348 2.53 -6.03 -27.08
C GLU A 348 2.95 -6.20 -25.62
N LYS A 349 3.87 -7.15 -25.36
CA LYS A 349 4.40 -7.42 -24.00
C LYS A 349 5.16 -6.23 -23.44
N ILE A 350 6.11 -5.67 -24.20
CA ILE A 350 6.88 -4.50 -23.75
C ILE A 350 5.97 -3.30 -23.52
N ALA A 351 5.02 -3.03 -24.44
CA ALA A 351 4.06 -1.94 -24.29
C ALA A 351 3.18 -2.14 -23.03
N GLN A 352 2.71 -3.37 -22.77
CA GLN A 352 1.89 -3.63 -21.58
C GLN A 352 2.67 -3.46 -20.28
N MET A 353 3.93 -3.93 -20.22
CA MET A 353 4.81 -3.71 -19.06
C MET A 353 5.02 -2.20 -18.83
N THR A 354 5.25 -1.42 -19.88
CA THR A 354 5.43 0.04 -19.81
C THR A 354 4.17 0.74 -19.31
N ILE A 355 3.00 0.36 -19.82
CA ILE A 355 1.70 0.92 -19.40
C ILE A 355 1.44 0.62 -17.92
N ASP A 356 1.64 -0.64 -17.49
CA ASP A 356 1.43 -1.07 -16.11
C ASP A 356 2.44 -0.38 -15.16
N CYS A 357 3.69 -0.19 -15.59
CA CYS A 357 4.74 0.51 -14.82
C CYS A 357 4.40 1.99 -14.62
N PHE A 358 4.05 2.70 -15.70
CA PHE A 358 3.63 4.10 -15.62
C PHE A 358 2.43 4.28 -14.70
N ALA A 359 1.45 3.37 -14.78
CA ALA A 359 0.27 3.42 -13.94
C ALA A 359 0.58 3.12 -12.47
N ALA A 360 1.47 2.15 -12.19
CA ALA A 360 1.91 1.82 -10.84
C ALA A 360 2.69 2.98 -10.20
N GLU A 361 3.64 3.56 -10.92
CA GLU A 361 4.40 4.72 -10.46
C GLU A 361 3.48 5.92 -10.18
N SER A 362 2.49 6.18 -11.05
CA SER A 362 1.52 7.26 -10.87
C SER A 362 0.69 7.10 -9.60
N VAL A 363 0.19 5.89 -9.31
CA VAL A 363 -0.60 5.66 -8.09
C VAL A 363 0.24 5.63 -6.83
N VAL A 364 1.47 5.10 -6.88
CA VAL A 364 2.41 5.09 -5.73
C VAL A 364 2.75 6.51 -5.33
N TRP A 365 3.13 7.35 -6.29
CA TRP A 365 3.49 8.74 -6.06
C TRP A 365 2.31 9.55 -5.51
N MET A 366 1.13 9.41 -6.10
CA MET A 366 -0.10 10.08 -5.63
C MET A 366 -0.42 9.72 -4.18
N VAL A 367 -0.37 8.44 -3.82
CA VAL A 367 -0.68 7.97 -2.46
C VAL A 367 0.37 8.43 -1.47
N ALA A 368 1.66 8.39 -1.83
CA ALA A 368 2.74 8.90 -0.99
C ALA A 368 2.56 10.39 -0.71
N SER A 369 2.18 11.17 -1.73
CA SER A 369 1.90 12.61 -1.58
C SER A 369 0.69 12.90 -0.70
N TYR A 370 -0.34 12.04 -0.66
CA TYR A 370 -1.44 12.18 0.30
C TYR A 370 -0.96 12.03 1.75
N ILE A 371 -0.05 11.10 2.00
CA ILE A 371 0.54 10.91 3.33
C ILE A 371 1.38 12.14 3.70
N ASP A 372 2.17 12.67 2.78
CA ASP A 372 2.99 13.86 2.99
C ASP A 372 2.16 15.12 3.24
N ALA A 373 1.01 15.22 2.60
CA ALA A 373 0.03 16.28 2.83
C ALA A 373 -0.77 16.12 4.14
N GLY A 374 -0.51 15.06 4.93
CA GLY A 374 -1.18 14.83 6.21
C GLY A 374 -2.62 14.34 6.09
N SER A 375 -2.99 13.65 4.99
CA SER A 375 -4.33 13.06 4.84
C SER A 375 -4.68 12.15 6.01
N GLU A 376 -5.81 12.39 6.66
CA GLU A 376 -6.26 11.59 7.80
C GLU A 376 -6.61 10.14 7.44
N ASP A 377 -7.06 9.90 6.20
CA ASP A 377 -7.48 8.58 5.73
C ASP A 377 -7.16 8.34 4.25
N CYS A 378 -5.98 7.80 3.99
CA CYS A 378 -5.55 7.31 2.68
C CYS A 378 -5.41 5.77 2.65
N SER A 379 -6.02 5.07 3.61
CA SER A 379 -5.85 3.63 3.80
C SER A 379 -6.38 2.79 2.63
N THR A 380 -7.45 3.25 1.99
CA THR A 380 -8.02 2.60 0.79
C THR A 380 -7.12 2.80 -0.41
N GLU A 381 -6.60 3.99 -0.62
CA GLU A 381 -5.65 4.35 -1.68
C GLU A 381 -4.34 3.57 -1.54
N ALA A 382 -3.80 3.47 -0.31
CA ALA A 382 -2.61 2.67 -0.03
C ALA A 382 -2.83 1.17 -0.35
N ALA A 383 -4.02 0.64 -0.05
CA ALA A 383 -4.38 -0.72 -0.42
C ALA A 383 -4.52 -0.90 -1.94
N ILE A 384 -5.09 0.07 -2.66
CA ILE A 384 -5.19 0.09 -4.13
C ILE A 384 -3.80 0.10 -4.75
N SER A 385 -2.93 1.01 -4.31
CA SER A 385 -1.55 1.14 -4.78
C SER A 385 -0.81 -0.19 -4.63
N LYS A 386 -0.87 -0.83 -3.45
CA LYS A 386 -0.20 -2.10 -3.18
C LYS A 386 -0.71 -3.24 -4.05
N VAL A 387 -2.04 -3.40 -4.17
CA VAL A 387 -2.62 -4.47 -4.99
C VAL A 387 -2.23 -4.30 -6.45
N PHE A 388 -2.40 -3.08 -6.99
CA PHE A 388 -2.09 -2.83 -8.40
C PHE A 388 -0.61 -3.04 -8.72
N SER A 389 0.30 -2.40 -7.95
CA SER A 389 1.75 -2.44 -8.21
C SER A 389 2.31 -3.85 -8.05
N SER A 390 1.92 -4.59 -7.00
CA SER A 390 2.42 -5.95 -6.78
C SER A 390 1.98 -6.95 -7.85
N GLU A 391 0.74 -6.84 -8.33
CA GLU A 391 0.24 -7.71 -9.42
C GLU A 391 0.82 -7.30 -10.77
N ALA A 392 1.02 -6.02 -11.02
CA ALA A 392 1.69 -5.51 -12.22
C ALA A 392 3.14 -6.00 -12.29
N MET A 393 3.87 -5.92 -11.17
CA MET A 393 5.24 -6.44 -11.07
C MET A 393 5.32 -7.94 -11.38
N GLY A 394 4.41 -8.75 -10.82
CA GLY A 394 4.37 -10.19 -11.11
C GLY A 394 4.15 -10.49 -12.60
N ARG A 395 3.29 -9.70 -13.27
CA ARG A 395 3.08 -9.81 -14.73
C ARG A 395 4.32 -9.39 -15.51
N ALA A 396 4.96 -8.26 -15.13
CA ALA A 396 6.16 -7.77 -15.78
C ALA A 396 7.32 -8.78 -15.68
N ALA A 397 7.55 -9.36 -14.50
CA ALA A 397 8.56 -10.39 -14.28
C ALA A 397 8.32 -11.62 -15.16
N TYR A 398 7.07 -12.10 -15.22
CA TYR A 398 6.69 -13.23 -16.07
C TYR A 398 6.94 -12.92 -17.56
N GLU A 399 6.53 -11.75 -18.04
CA GLU A 399 6.66 -11.40 -19.46
C GLU A 399 8.12 -11.12 -19.87
N ALA A 400 8.93 -10.53 -18.99
CA ALA A 400 10.36 -10.36 -19.23
C ALA A 400 11.06 -11.72 -19.37
N GLN A 401 10.80 -12.66 -18.45
CA GLN A 401 11.32 -14.02 -18.54
C GLN A 401 10.83 -14.74 -19.81
N GLN A 402 9.56 -14.56 -20.18
CA GLN A 402 8.98 -15.16 -21.37
C GLN A 402 9.64 -14.64 -22.65
N ILE A 403 9.99 -13.34 -22.74
CA ILE A 403 10.72 -12.75 -23.86
C ILE A 403 12.14 -13.36 -23.96
N ALA A 404 12.80 -13.56 -22.80
CA ALA A 404 14.13 -14.17 -22.73
C ALA A 404 14.11 -15.68 -23.02
N ALA A 405 12.94 -16.32 -22.99
CA ALA A 405 12.73 -17.74 -23.31
C ALA A 405 13.63 -18.69 -22.47
N GLY A 406 14.30 -19.66 -23.10
CA GLY A 406 15.13 -20.63 -22.39
C GLY A 406 16.30 -19.99 -21.61
N THR A 407 16.87 -18.93 -22.13
CA THR A 407 17.93 -18.17 -21.45
C THR A 407 17.41 -17.51 -20.16
N GLY A 408 16.19 -16.97 -20.20
CA GLY A 408 15.55 -16.38 -19.01
C GLY A 408 15.16 -17.40 -17.92
N TYR A 409 15.14 -18.69 -18.24
CA TYR A 409 14.88 -19.77 -17.29
C TYR A 409 16.14 -20.22 -16.55
N MET A 410 17.33 -19.94 -17.09
CA MET A 410 18.60 -20.28 -16.49
C MET A 410 19.04 -19.23 -15.48
N ARG A 411 19.81 -19.67 -14.45
CA ARG A 411 20.26 -18.81 -13.34
C ARG A 411 21.41 -17.86 -13.69
N GLU A 412 21.96 -17.95 -14.89
CA GLU A 412 23.03 -17.08 -15.37
C GLU A 412 22.58 -15.63 -15.55
N LEU A 413 21.27 -15.41 -15.75
CA LEU A 413 20.67 -14.10 -15.93
C LEU A 413 19.59 -13.85 -14.83
N PRO A 414 19.26 -12.59 -14.53
CA PRO A 414 18.45 -12.25 -13.36
C PRO A 414 16.96 -12.59 -13.48
N TYR A 415 16.44 -12.97 -14.64
CA TYR A 415 15.00 -13.14 -14.90
C TYR A 415 14.31 -14.10 -13.93
N GLU A 416 14.90 -15.30 -13.71
CA GLU A 416 14.30 -16.29 -12.83
C GLU A 416 14.26 -15.83 -11.38
N ARG A 417 15.32 -15.10 -10.92
CA ARG A 417 15.40 -14.51 -9.59
C ARG A 417 14.31 -13.44 -9.42
N ILE A 418 14.16 -12.54 -10.39
CA ILE A 418 13.14 -11.49 -10.38
C ILE A 418 11.73 -12.11 -10.28
N VAL A 419 11.46 -13.21 -11.00
CA VAL A 419 10.18 -13.93 -10.89
C VAL A 419 9.97 -14.48 -9.49
N ARG A 420 10.99 -15.11 -8.89
CA ARG A 420 10.90 -15.65 -7.51
C ARG A 420 10.69 -14.55 -6.49
N ASP A 421 11.42 -13.45 -6.61
CA ASP A 421 11.35 -12.31 -5.70
C ASP A 421 10.02 -11.57 -5.79
N SER A 422 9.48 -11.40 -6.99
CA SER A 422 8.19 -10.72 -7.19
C SER A 422 7.00 -11.46 -6.55
N ARG A 423 7.10 -12.79 -6.37
CA ARG A 423 5.96 -13.60 -5.93
C ARG A 423 5.44 -13.24 -4.55
N ILE A 424 6.31 -12.86 -3.63
CA ILE A 424 5.92 -12.51 -2.26
C ILE A 424 5.11 -11.21 -2.19
N LEU A 425 5.29 -10.30 -3.14
CA LEU A 425 4.68 -8.97 -3.13
C LEU A 425 3.14 -9.02 -3.06
N THR A 426 2.52 -10.07 -3.60
CA THR A 426 1.05 -10.25 -3.53
C THR A 426 0.57 -10.95 -2.25
N ILE A 427 1.49 -11.38 -1.37
CA ILE A 427 1.23 -12.17 -0.17
C ILE A 427 1.38 -11.35 1.11
N PHE A 428 2.58 -10.80 1.36
CA PHE A 428 2.86 -10.07 2.61
C PHE A 428 2.19 -8.68 2.64
N GLU A 429 2.17 -8.02 3.80
CA GLU A 429 1.47 -6.74 4.05
C GLU A 429 -0.02 -6.73 3.67
N GLY A 430 -0.64 -7.91 3.75
CA GLY A 430 -2.01 -8.19 3.33
C GLY A 430 -2.07 -8.77 1.92
N THR A 431 -2.62 -10.01 1.81
CA THR A 431 -2.76 -10.64 0.49
C THR A 431 -3.66 -9.80 -0.41
N SER A 432 -3.44 -9.92 -1.73
CA SER A 432 -4.26 -9.19 -2.73
C SER A 432 -5.76 -9.43 -2.55
N GLU A 433 -6.16 -10.63 -2.09
CA GLU A 433 -7.56 -10.97 -1.81
C GLU A 433 -8.09 -10.22 -0.58
N ILE A 434 -7.31 -10.22 0.52
CA ILE A 434 -7.68 -9.53 1.76
C ILE A 434 -7.79 -8.03 1.53
N LEU A 435 -6.84 -7.43 0.78
CA LEU A 435 -6.89 -6.01 0.47
C LEU A 435 -8.07 -5.65 -0.44
N ARG A 436 -8.44 -6.51 -1.41
CA ARG A 436 -9.65 -6.30 -2.20
C ARG A 436 -10.91 -6.30 -1.35
N LEU A 437 -11.01 -7.22 -0.39
CA LEU A 437 -12.13 -7.21 0.55
C LEU A 437 -12.12 -5.95 1.41
N TYR A 438 -10.95 -5.52 1.87
CA TYR A 438 -10.78 -4.29 2.64
C TYR A 438 -11.23 -3.05 1.82
N ILE A 439 -10.71 -2.88 0.60
CA ILE A 439 -11.06 -1.77 -0.31
C ILE A 439 -12.58 -1.69 -0.51
N ALA A 440 -13.21 -2.82 -0.86
CA ALA A 440 -14.63 -2.87 -1.13
C ALA A 440 -15.47 -2.57 0.13
N LEU A 441 -15.13 -3.18 1.27
CA LEU A 441 -15.88 -3.00 2.51
C LEU A 441 -15.72 -1.59 3.09
N ALA A 442 -14.51 -1.01 3.04
CA ALA A 442 -14.27 0.34 3.51
C ALA A 442 -15.12 1.37 2.73
N GLY A 443 -15.10 1.28 1.39
CA GLY A 443 -15.88 2.19 0.56
C GLY A 443 -17.39 1.96 0.63
N LEU A 444 -17.86 0.71 0.69
CA LEU A 444 -19.29 0.39 0.87
C LEU A 444 -19.80 0.82 2.25
N LYS A 445 -18.97 0.75 3.30
CA LYS A 445 -19.33 1.25 4.64
C LYS A 445 -19.57 2.75 4.60
N ASP A 446 -18.67 3.50 3.97
CA ASP A 446 -18.79 4.96 3.84
C ASP A 446 -20.06 5.35 3.06
N ALA A 447 -20.29 4.75 1.90
CA ALA A 447 -21.51 4.91 1.12
C ALA A 447 -22.77 4.50 1.90
N GLY A 448 -22.71 3.46 2.73
CA GLY A 448 -23.79 2.95 3.57
C GLY A 448 -24.16 3.91 4.71
N GLN A 449 -23.19 4.51 5.38
CA GLN A 449 -23.42 5.55 6.39
C GLN A 449 -24.15 6.75 5.79
N HIS A 450 -23.82 7.12 4.59
CA HIS A 450 -24.49 8.17 3.86
C HIS A 450 -25.95 7.83 3.54
N LEU A 451 -26.26 6.59 3.18
CA LEU A 451 -27.63 6.12 2.96
C LEU A 451 -28.43 6.03 4.28
N GLU A 452 -27.82 5.64 5.38
CA GLU A 452 -28.45 5.55 6.68
C GLU A 452 -28.79 6.94 7.26
N SER A 453 -27.91 7.93 7.04
CA SER A 453 -28.18 9.33 7.39
C SER A 453 -29.39 9.90 6.63
N ILE A 454 -29.57 9.48 5.37
CA ILE A 454 -30.74 9.84 4.55
C ILE A 454 -32.00 9.18 5.08
N ARG A 455 -31.93 7.90 5.48
CA ARG A 455 -33.05 7.14 6.02
C ARG A 455 -33.52 7.72 7.36
N SER A 456 -32.58 8.00 8.28
CA SER A 456 -32.92 8.65 9.56
C SER A 456 -33.54 10.02 9.34
N ALA A 457 -33.08 10.78 8.34
CA ALA A 457 -33.66 12.07 8.00
C ALA A 457 -35.10 11.97 7.44
N VAL A 458 -35.41 10.87 6.71
CA VAL A 458 -36.80 10.59 6.28
C VAL A 458 -37.69 10.27 7.49
N ASP A 459 -37.17 9.46 8.42
CA ASP A 459 -37.89 9.14 9.67
C ASP A 459 -38.04 10.38 10.58
N ASP A 460 -37.05 11.29 10.58
CA ASP A 460 -37.06 12.55 11.33
C ASP A 460 -38.03 13.62 10.76
N ILE A 461 -38.43 13.52 9.48
CA ILE A 461 -39.41 14.44 8.88
C ILE A 461 -40.75 14.39 9.66
N PHE A 462 -41.10 13.22 10.16
CA PHE A 462 -42.30 13.07 10.96
C PHE A 462 -42.15 13.63 12.38
N ASN A 463 -40.90 13.71 12.89
CA ASN A 463 -40.61 14.16 14.26
C ASN A 463 -40.01 15.57 14.32
N SER A 464 -39.34 16.06 13.26
CA SER A 464 -38.68 17.37 13.19
C SER A 464 -38.60 17.87 11.75
N PRO A 465 -39.70 18.43 11.18
CA PRO A 465 -39.81 18.73 9.74
C PRO A 465 -38.71 19.63 9.20
N ILE A 466 -38.26 20.64 9.93
CA ILE A 466 -37.27 21.63 9.44
C ILE A 466 -35.90 21.00 9.20
N LYS A 467 -35.43 20.10 10.07
CA LYS A 467 -34.16 19.39 9.92
C LYS A 467 -34.24 18.32 8.82
N GLY A 468 -35.35 17.59 8.77
CA GLY A 468 -35.58 16.56 7.78
C GLY A 468 -35.65 17.10 6.34
N PHE A 469 -36.30 18.25 6.13
CA PHE A 469 -36.35 18.91 4.80
C PHE A 469 -34.99 19.42 4.33
N GLY A 470 -34.11 19.88 5.22
CA GLY A 470 -32.73 20.28 4.84
C GLY A 470 -31.89 19.12 4.33
N ILE A 471 -31.98 17.97 4.99
CA ILE A 471 -31.23 16.74 4.59
C ILE A 471 -31.84 16.12 3.32
N LEU A 472 -33.17 16.13 3.18
CA LEU A 472 -33.84 15.68 1.94
C LEU A 472 -33.58 16.61 0.76
N GLY A 473 -33.50 17.92 0.96
CA GLY A 473 -33.09 18.87 -0.05
C GLY A 473 -31.67 18.59 -0.55
N GLY A 474 -30.76 18.31 0.38
CA GLY A 474 -29.39 17.84 0.06
C GLY A 474 -29.35 16.48 -0.65
N TYR A 475 -30.26 15.55 -0.32
CA TYR A 475 -30.38 14.26 -1.03
C TYR A 475 -30.97 14.43 -2.43
N ALA A 476 -32.06 15.17 -2.57
CA ALA A 476 -32.66 15.47 -3.86
C ALA A 476 -31.69 16.22 -4.78
N GLY A 477 -30.92 17.16 -4.23
CA GLY A 477 -29.83 17.83 -4.93
C GLY A 477 -28.75 16.84 -5.38
N ARG A 478 -28.28 15.95 -4.49
CA ARG A 478 -27.30 14.90 -4.83
C ARG A 478 -27.85 13.86 -5.81
N LYS A 479 -29.12 13.45 -5.69
CA LYS A 479 -29.77 12.56 -6.68
C LYS A 479 -29.91 13.28 -8.03
N LEU A 480 -30.20 14.55 -8.02
CA LEU A 480 -30.21 15.37 -9.24
C LEU A 480 -28.80 15.49 -9.81
N THR A 481 -27.79 15.71 -9.00
CA THR A 481 -26.36 15.70 -9.36
C THR A 481 -25.90 14.32 -9.86
N GLN A 482 -26.42 13.21 -9.30
CA GLN A 482 -26.21 11.86 -9.81
C GLN A 482 -26.92 11.56 -11.14
N LEU A 483 -28.02 12.22 -11.42
CA LEU A 483 -28.81 12.10 -12.66
C LEU A 483 -28.37 13.12 -13.73
N THR A 484 -27.82 14.24 -13.29
CA THR A 484 -27.31 15.33 -14.13
C THR A 484 -25.87 15.61 -13.75
N THR A 485 -25.09 16.17 -14.66
CA THR A 485 -23.71 16.62 -14.39
C THR A 485 -23.65 17.97 -13.65
N LEU A 486 -24.78 18.53 -13.26
CA LEU A 486 -24.88 19.83 -12.58
C LEU A 486 -24.34 19.76 -11.14
N GLY A 487 -23.34 20.59 -10.84
CA GLY A 487 -22.75 20.72 -9.49
C GLY A 487 -21.72 19.63 -9.11
N ARG A 488 -21.15 18.93 -10.09
CA ARG A 488 -20.00 18.02 -9.90
C ARG A 488 -18.71 18.67 -10.38
N ASP A 489 -17.64 18.37 -9.69
CA ASP A 489 -16.32 18.63 -10.23
C ASP A 489 -16.14 17.78 -11.48
N ARG A 490 -15.90 18.45 -12.61
CA ARG A 490 -15.67 17.80 -13.89
C ARG A 490 -14.17 17.66 -14.09
N ILE A 491 -13.70 16.43 -14.14
CA ILE A 491 -12.27 16.19 -14.39
C ILE A 491 -11.88 16.45 -15.85
N VAL A 492 -12.85 16.50 -16.76
CA VAL A 492 -12.61 16.87 -18.16
C VAL A 492 -12.00 18.28 -18.30
N ASP A 493 -12.28 19.16 -17.35
CA ASP A 493 -11.74 20.52 -17.33
C ASP A 493 -10.37 20.60 -16.61
N ALA A 494 -9.94 19.52 -15.93
CA ALA A 494 -8.68 19.43 -15.20
C ALA A 494 -7.59 18.64 -15.97
N VAL A 495 -7.95 17.87 -16.99
CA VAL A 495 -7.01 17.15 -17.84
C VAL A 495 -6.60 17.99 -19.05
N CYS A 496 -5.49 17.63 -19.71
CA CYS A 496 -5.15 18.21 -21.01
C CYS A 496 -6.21 17.87 -22.07
N GLU A 497 -6.37 18.73 -23.08
CA GLU A 497 -7.42 18.61 -24.11
C GLU A 497 -7.41 17.23 -24.80
N GLU A 498 -6.23 16.69 -25.05
CA GLU A 498 -6.03 15.41 -25.71
C GLU A 498 -6.56 14.20 -24.91
N LEU A 499 -6.79 14.35 -23.59
CA LEU A 499 -7.31 13.31 -22.69
C LEU A 499 -8.76 13.54 -22.24
N ALA A 500 -9.43 14.57 -22.74
CA ALA A 500 -10.84 14.83 -22.42
C ALA A 500 -11.78 13.63 -22.70
N PRO A 501 -11.61 12.84 -23.79
CA PRO A 501 -12.41 11.65 -24.02
C PRO A 501 -12.21 10.57 -22.96
N GLU A 502 -10.98 10.41 -22.44
CA GLU A 502 -10.63 9.44 -21.40
C GLU A 502 -11.19 9.88 -20.05
N ALA A 503 -11.14 11.16 -19.71
CA ALA A 503 -11.75 11.72 -18.51
C ALA A 503 -13.26 11.42 -18.43
N LEU A 504 -13.98 11.58 -19.54
CA LEU A 504 -15.41 11.24 -19.65
C LEU A 504 -15.69 9.74 -19.38
N ILE A 505 -14.73 8.83 -19.63
CA ILE A 505 -14.87 7.42 -19.25
C ILE A 505 -15.03 7.32 -17.74
N TYR A 506 -14.13 7.92 -16.96
CA TYR A 506 -14.14 7.82 -15.49
C TYR A 506 -15.35 8.55 -14.89
N GLU A 507 -15.73 9.73 -15.38
CA GLU A 507 -16.95 10.42 -14.94
C GLU A 507 -18.20 9.55 -15.13
N ASN A 508 -18.33 8.92 -16.30
CA ASN A 508 -19.46 8.03 -16.58
C ASN A 508 -19.45 6.76 -15.70
N TYR A 509 -18.25 6.18 -15.47
CA TYR A 509 -18.15 4.95 -14.68
C TYR A 509 -18.29 5.22 -13.18
N ALA A 510 -17.91 6.39 -12.66
CA ALA A 510 -18.18 6.79 -11.28
C ALA A 510 -19.69 6.75 -10.98
N LEU A 511 -20.52 7.28 -11.89
CA LEU A 511 -21.97 7.23 -11.79
C LEU A 511 -22.54 5.81 -11.80
N ARG A 512 -22.04 4.99 -12.72
CA ARG A 512 -22.49 3.60 -12.87
C ARG A 512 -22.08 2.76 -11.65
N PHE A 513 -20.90 3.03 -11.12
CA PHE A 513 -20.37 2.35 -9.95
C PHE A 513 -21.14 2.73 -8.67
N ALA A 514 -21.47 4.01 -8.46
CA ALA A 514 -22.31 4.43 -7.35
C ALA A 514 -23.67 3.72 -7.32
N ARG A 515 -24.29 3.56 -8.50
CA ARG A 515 -25.55 2.79 -8.61
C ARG A 515 -25.38 1.31 -8.29
N ALA A 516 -24.24 0.73 -8.68
CA ALA A 516 -23.93 -0.67 -8.35
C ALA A 516 -23.64 -0.84 -6.86
N SER A 517 -22.96 0.11 -6.22
CA SER A 517 -22.73 0.13 -4.77
C SER A 517 -24.03 0.24 -3.98
N GLU A 518 -24.92 1.14 -4.38
CA GLU A 518 -26.26 1.26 -3.80
C GLU A 518 -27.09 -0.03 -3.96
N TYR A 519 -27.03 -0.65 -5.15
CA TYR A 519 -27.70 -1.93 -5.40
C TYR A 519 -27.21 -3.04 -4.47
N LEU A 520 -25.88 -3.17 -4.30
CA LEU A 520 -25.29 -4.18 -3.42
C LEU A 520 -25.69 -3.97 -1.95
N LEU A 521 -25.65 -2.72 -1.47
CA LEU A 521 -26.04 -2.37 -0.12
C LEU A 521 -27.52 -2.65 0.15
N ARG A 522 -28.41 -2.29 -0.79
CA ARG A 522 -29.86 -2.55 -0.66
C ARG A 522 -30.19 -4.05 -0.73
N ARG A 523 -29.49 -4.79 -1.58
CA ARG A 523 -29.77 -6.22 -1.78
C ARG A 523 -29.26 -7.09 -0.65
N HIS A 524 -28.09 -6.77 -0.09
CA HIS A 524 -27.37 -7.65 0.83
C HIS A 524 -27.29 -7.09 2.26
N GLY A 525 -27.43 -5.77 2.44
CA GLY A 525 -27.29 -5.14 3.75
C GLY A 525 -25.99 -5.58 4.44
N ARG A 526 -26.07 -5.98 5.70
CA ARG A 526 -24.92 -6.48 6.48
C ARG A 526 -24.32 -7.78 5.94
N ASN A 527 -25.10 -8.59 5.21
CA ASN A 527 -24.64 -9.86 4.64
C ASN A 527 -23.71 -9.66 3.43
N ILE A 528 -23.46 -8.43 3.01
CA ILE A 528 -22.49 -8.13 1.94
C ILE A 528 -21.09 -8.67 2.26
N ILE A 529 -20.72 -8.78 3.53
CA ILE A 529 -19.42 -9.31 3.99
C ILE A 529 -19.19 -10.73 3.45
N GLU A 530 -20.25 -11.55 3.34
CA GLU A 530 -20.18 -12.92 2.83
C GLU A 530 -20.17 -13.00 1.29
N LYS A 531 -20.39 -11.89 0.60
CA LYS A 531 -20.47 -11.84 -0.87
C LYS A 531 -19.10 -11.51 -1.50
N GLN A 532 -18.09 -12.33 -1.20
CA GLN A 532 -16.70 -12.06 -1.55
C GLN A 532 -16.46 -11.92 -3.06
N PHE A 533 -17.17 -12.65 -3.92
CA PHE A 533 -17.08 -12.48 -5.38
C PHE A 533 -17.58 -11.10 -5.82
N ALA A 534 -18.66 -10.60 -5.24
CA ALA A 534 -19.16 -9.25 -5.52
C ALA A 534 -18.21 -8.18 -4.98
N LEU A 535 -17.66 -8.38 -3.76
CA LEU A 535 -16.65 -7.48 -3.16
C LEU A 535 -15.39 -7.42 -4.02
N LYS A 536 -14.88 -8.55 -4.51
CA LYS A 536 -13.73 -8.58 -5.42
C LYS A 536 -13.97 -7.72 -6.66
N ARG A 537 -15.12 -7.90 -7.34
CA ARG A 537 -15.46 -7.10 -8.53
C ARG A 537 -15.59 -5.61 -8.22
N THR A 538 -16.14 -5.30 -7.07
CA THR A 538 -16.24 -3.92 -6.56
C THR A 538 -14.85 -3.31 -6.37
N ALA A 539 -13.93 -4.04 -5.74
CA ALA A 539 -12.55 -3.61 -5.56
C ALA A 539 -11.82 -3.44 -6.91
N ASP A 540 -11.96 -4.40 -7.82
CA ASP A 540 -11.33 -4.33 -9.15
C ASP A 540 -11.81 -3.09 -9.94
N ILE A 541 -13.09 -2.70 -9.82
CA ILE A 541 -13.61 -1.49 -10.46
C ILE A 541 -12.96 -0.24 -9.87
N ILE A 542 -12.87 -0.15 -8.55
CA ILE A 542 -12.27 1.01 -7.86
C ILE A 542 -10.77 1.11 -8.15
N ILE A 543 -10.06 -0.01 -8.17
CA ILE A 543 -8.64 -0.05 -8.55
C ILE A 543 -8.46 0.53 -9.95
N ASP A 544 -9.23 0.05 -10.93
CA ASP A 544 -9.18 0.56 -12.30
C ASP A 544 -9.52 2.05 -12.40
N MET A 545 -10.49 2.53 -11.61
CA MET A 545 -10.89 3.93 -11.61
C MET A 545 -9.82 4.82 -10.98
N PHE A 546 -9.38 4.51 -9.77
CA PHE A 546 -8.45 5.36 -9.04
C PHE A 546 -7.08 5.41 -9.72
N VAL A 547 -6.54 4.25 -10.12
CA VAL A 547 -5.27 4.19 -10.86
C VAL A 547 -5.37 4.96 -12.18
N GLY A 548 -6.49 4.80 -12.91
CA GLY A 548 -6.68 5.53 -14.16
C GLY A 548 -6.76 7.04 -13.97
N LEU A 549 -7.35 7.53 -12.89
CA LEU A 549 -7.35 8.95 -12.55
C LEU A 549 -5.93 9.47 -12.24
N CYS A 550 -5.11 8.69 -11.53
CA CYS A 550 -3.70 9.03 -11.31
C CYS A 550 -2.90 9.08 -12.61
N VAL A 551 -3.16 8.16 -13.54
CA VAL A 551 -2.53 8.13 -14.88
C VAL A 551 -2.91 9.37 -15.69
N LEU A 552 -4.19 9.75 -15.71
CA LEU A 552 -4.65 10.97 -16.39
C LEU A 552 -4.00 12.23 -15.81
N SER A 553 -3.93 12.29 -14.47
CA SER A 553 -3.32 13.42 -13.77
C SER A 553 -1.86 13.59 -14.17
N ARG A 554 -1.05 12.51 -14.08
CA ARG A 554 0.37 12.54 -14.43
C ARG A 554 0.61 12.89 -15.91
N ALA A 555 -0.13 12.26 -16.81
CA ALA A 555 0.02 12.55 -18.24
C ALA A 555 -0.34 13.99 -18.59
N SER A 556 -1.34 14.57 -17.91
CA SER A 556 -1.73 15.97 -18.08
C SER A 556 -0.67 16.92 -17.53
N GLU A 557 -0.04 16.58 -16.39
CA GLU A 557 1.05 17.39 -15.81
C GLU A 557 2.29 17.40 -16.71
N LEU A 558 2.72 16.23 -17.21
CA LEU A 558 3.82 16.15 -18.18
C LEU A 558 3.53 17.00 -19.44
N ARG A 559 2.28 17.03 -19.89
CA ARG A 559 1.87 17.85 -21.03
C ARG A 559 1.92 19.35 -20.72
N ALA A 560 1.45 19.74 -19.54
CA ALA A 560 1.48 21.13 -19.08
C ALA A 560 2.91 21.64 -18.90
N GLY A 561 3.81 20.81 -18.38
CA GLY A 561 5.24 21.09 -18.23
C GLY A 561 6.04 21.03 -19.52
N SER A 562 5.39 20.71 -20.67
CA SER A 562 6.06 20.55 -21.97
C SER A 562 7.18 19.51 -21.97
N ASP A 563 7.02 18.44 -21.15
CA ASP A 563 7.99 17.35 -21.11
C ASP A 563 8.08 16.65 -22.47
N PRO A 564 9.29 16.34 -22.98
CA PRO A 564 9.46 15.65 -24.25
C PRO A 564 8.77 14.29 -24.36
N SER A 565 8.56 13.61 -23.23
CA SER A 565 7.86 12.31 -23.16
C SER A 565 6.32 12.42 -23.13
N ALA A 566 5.77 13.62 -22.97
CA ALA A 566 4.33 13.85 -22.85
C ALA A 566 3.48 13.19 -23.95
N PRO A 567 3.87 13.19 -25.25
CA PRO A 567 3.09 12.50 -26.28
C PRO A 567 2.90 11.01 -25.99
N HIS A 568 3.94 10.33 -25.52
CA HIS A 568 3.88 8.92 -25.18
C HIS A 568 3.13 8.68 -23.85
N ALA A 569 3.23 9.57 -22.87
CA ALA A 569 2.42 9.52 -21.67
C ALA A 569 0.91 9.64 -21.98
N ILE A 570 0.53 10.47 -22.95
CA ILE A 570 -0.84 10.57 -23.45
C ILE A 570 -1.28 9.26 -24.13
N GLU A 571 -0.41 8.63 -24.93
CA GLU A 571 -0.70 7.32 -25.54
C GLU A 571 -0.91 6.24 -24.46
N ILE A 572 -0.05 6.19 -23.44
CA ILE A 572 -0.20 5.29 -22.29
C ILE A 572 -1.55 5.52 -21.59
N ALA A 573 -1.89 6.78 -21.29
CA ALA A 573 -3.13 7.13 -20.63
C ALA A 573 -4.38 6.71 -21.44
N ARG A 574 -4.35 6.89 -22.75
CA ARG A 574 -5.42 6.43 -23.67
C ARG A 574 -5.58 4.92 -23.65
N VAL A 575 -4.47 4.17 -23.82
CA VAL A 575 -4.52 2.70 -23.85
C VAL A 575 -4.98 2.16 -22.50
N PHE A 576 -4.41 2.64 -21.38
CA PHE A 576 -4.82 2.24 -20.03
C PHE A 576 -6.31 2.48 -19.81
N SER A 577 -6.81 3.68 -20.13
CA SER A 577 -8.22 4.04 -19.93
C SER A 577 -9.17 3.16 -20.73
N GLN A 578 -8.82 2.79 -21.97
CA GLN A 578 -9.63 1.86 -22.79
C GLN A 578 -9.59 0.43 -22.23
N GLN A 579 -8.45 -0.01 -21.70
CA GLN A 579 -8.35 -1.31 -21.02
C GLN A 579 -9.16 -1.31 -19.71
N ALA A 580 -9.03 -0.29 -18.87
CA ALA A 580 -9.80 -0.10 -17.65
C ALA A 580 -11.31 -0.07 -17.92
N LYS A 581 -11.74 0.65 -18.95
CA LYS A 581 -13.15 0.67 -19.39
C LYS A 581 -13.69 -0.72 -19.69
N ARG A 582 -12.92 -1.57 -20.38
CA ARG A 582 -13.32 -2.95 -20.67
C ARG A 582 -13.46 -3.78 -19.40
N ARG A 583 -12.47 -3.72 -18.48
CA ARG A 583 -12.49 -4.43 -17.19
C ARG A 583 -13.64 -3.96 -16.30
N MET A 584 -13.82 -2.67 -16.13
CA MET A 584 -14.93 -2.08 -15.36
C MET A 584 -16.30 -2.48 -15.92
N LYS A 585 -16.47 -2.44 -17.25
CA LYS A 585 -17.72 -2.87 -17.92
C LYS A 585 -18.04 -4.33 -17.60
N GLN A 586 -17.05 -5.22 -17.69
CA GLN A 586 -17.20 -6.63 -17.41
C GLN A 586 -17.56 -6.87 -15.94
N ASN A 587 -16.85 -6.23 -15.01
CA ASN A 587 -17.08 -6.37 -13.57
C ASN A 587 -18.48 -5.85 -13.16
N LEU A 588 -18.90 -4.68 -13.67
CA LEU A 588 -20.27 -4.16 -13.44
C LEU A 588 -21.35 -5.11 -13.91
N ARG A 589 -21.18 -5.73 -15.09
CA ARG A 589 -22.12 -6.74 -15.60
C ARG A 589 -22.17 -7.95 -14.70
N ARG A 590 -21.00 -8.45 -14.24
CA ARG A 590 -20.87 -9.64 -13.41
C ARG A 590 -21.30 -9.45 -11.96
N ILE A 591 -21.53 -8.25 -11.49
CA ILE A 591 -22.19 -8.01 -10.19
C ILE A 591 -23.61 -8.57 -10.18
N GLN A 592 -24.33 -8.52 -11.31
CA GLN A 592 -25.71 -8.96 -11.40
C GLN A 592 -25.88 -10.31 -12.13
N ARG A 593 -25.02 -10.59 -13.11
CA ARG A 593 -25.07 -11.80 -13.96
C ARG A 593 -23.73 -12.49 -13.91
N ASN A 594 -23.66 -13.59 -13.17
CA ASN A 594 -22.42 -14.30 -12.88
C ASN A 594 -22.71 -15.79 -12.64
N GLU A 595 -21.65 -16.55 -12.54
CA GLU A 595 -21.60 -17.99 -12.31
C GLU A 595 -21.06 -18.31 -10.90
N ASP A 596 -21.34 -17.46 -9.90
CA ASP A 596 -20.74 -17.55 -8.56
C ASP A 596 -21.21 -18.78 -7.78
N GLU A 597 -22.48 -19.15 -7.92
CA GLU A 597 -23.04 -20.31 -7.20
C GLU A 597 -22.54 -21.62 -7.81
N GLU A 598 -22.38 -21.68 -9.13
CA GLU A 598 -21.77 -22.82 -9.81
C GLU A 598 -20.30 -22.99 -9.40
N ALA A 599 -19.54 -21.89 -9.34
CA ALA A 599 -18.15 -21.91 -8.90
C ALA A 599 -18.02 -22.39 -7.45
N LYS A 600 -18.92 -21.95 -6.53
CA LYS A 600 -18.95 -22.42 -5.14
C LYS A 600 -19.29 -23.91 -5.05
N SER A 601 -20.30 -24.35 -5.79
CA SER A 601 -20.69 -25.75 -5.85
C SER A 601 -19.53 -26.65 -6.29
N LEU A 602 -18.85 -26.25 -7.38
CA LEU A 602 -17.71 -26.98 -7.89
C LEU A 602 -16.55 -27.01 -6.88
N ALA A 603 -16.23 -25.87 -6.26
CA ALA A 603 -15.20 -25.80 -5.22
C ALA A 603 -15.54 -26.69 -4.01
N GLY A 604 -16.80 -26.71 -3.58
CA GLY A 604 -17.28 -27.60 -2.52
C GLY A 604 -17.06 -29.07 -2.86
N TYR A 605 -17.47 -29.50 -4.07
CA TYR A 605 -17.28 -30.85 -4.57
C TYR A 605 -15.79 -31.27 -4.58
N ILE A 606 -14.92 -30.42 -5.10
CA ILE A 606 -13.46 -30.69 -5.07
C ILE A 606 -12.92 -30.71 -3.64
N GLY A 607 -13.43 -29.83 -2.76
CA GLY A 607 -13.07 -29.81 -1.35
C GLY A 607 -13.38 -31.10 -0.61
N GLU A 608 -14.50 -31.73 -0.91
CA GLU A 608 -14.87 -33.05 -0.38
C GLU A 608 -13.96 -34.17 -0.92
N LEU A 609 -13.72 -34.18 -2.24
CA LEU A 609 -12.90 -35.18 -2.90
C LEU A 609 -11.40 -35.06 -2.61
N LYS A 610 -10.89 -33.83 -2.38
CA LYS A 610 -9.46 -33.50 -2.22
C LYS A 610 -8.58 -33.94 -3.39
N LYS A 611 -9.15 -34.14 -4.57
CA LYS A 611 -8.45 -34.56 -5.80
C LYS A 611 -9.19 -34.09 -7.05
N TYR A 612 -8.50 -34.08 -8.18
CA TYR A 612 -9.10 -33.91 -9.50
C TYR A 612 -9.76 -35.21 -9.93
N PRO A 613 -11.08 -35.24 -10.22
CA PRO A 613 -11.81 -36.50 -10.47
C PRO A 613 -12.03 -36.83 -11.96
N TRP A 614 -11.62 -36.01 -12.89
CA TRP A 614 -11.91 -36.14 -14.32
C TRP A 614 -10.68 -36.50 -15.15
N ASP A 615 -9.91 -37.50 -14.73
CA ASP A 615 -8.79 -37.99 -15.52
C ASP A 615 -9.28 -38.61 -16.84
N VAL A 616 -8.57 -38.27 -17.93
CA VAL A 616 -8.81 -38.92 -19.22
C VAL A 616 -8.12 -40.29 -19.19
N VAL A 617 -8.87 -41.37 -19.31
CA VAL A 617 -8.39 -42.75 -19.29
C VAL A 617 -8.23 -43.27 -20.73
#